data_c397462d948c087c1404a75135f6bf6c
#
_entry.id   c397462d948c087c1404a75135f6bf6c
#
_cell.length_a   1.000
_cell.length_b   1.000
_cell.length_c   1.000
_cell.angle_alpha   90.00
_cell.angle_beta   90.00
_cell.angle_gamma   90.00
#
_symmetry.space_group_name_H-M   'P 1'
#
loop_
_entity.id
_entity.type
_entity.pdbx_description
1 polymer ?
#
loop_
_entity_poly.entity_id
_entity_poly.type
_entity_poly.pdbx_seq_one_letter_code
_entity_poly.pdbx_strand_id
1 'polypeptide(L)'
;PDALPNSILRLPTDGDYTRIPAAAAAEFQQQQIDYALIPDTPFAALKLVVSDMDSTLITIECIDEIADSAGLKDQIAEITERAMQGELDFEQSLRHRVALLKGQPENQLAEVYEHKLALAQGAEEFIRDAQAHGIKFLLVSGGFTYFTERLKTRLGLDWAFANQLEIADGKLT
;
A
#
# COMPACT_ATOMS: atom_id res chain seq x y z
N PRO A 1 21.53 -5.63 -25.20
CA PRO A 1 20.25 -6.17 -24.86
C PRO A 1 19.78 -5.37 -23.66
N ASP A 2 18.82 -4.45 -23.94
CA ASP A 2 18.23 -3.60 -22.92
C ASP A 2 17.42 -4.52 -22.01
N ALA A 3 17.95 -4.80 -20.83
CA ALA A 3 17.19 -5.45 -19.77
C ALA A 3 16.01 -4.54 -19.47
N LEU A 4 14.80 -5.05 -19.64
CA LEU A 4 13.60 -4.36 -19.19
C LEU A 4 13.78 -4.08 -17.69
N PRO A 5 13.74 -2.82 -17.24
CA PRO A 5 13.74 -2.54 -15.82
C PRO A 5 12.51 -3.26 -15.23
N ASN A 6 12.71 -4.12 -14.23
CA ASN A 6 11.72 -4.96 -13.57
C ASN A 6 11.47 -6.35 -14.17
N SER A 7 12.47 -7.00 -14.77
CA SER A 7 12.34 -8.43 -15.07
C SER A 7 12.51 -9.25 -13.79
N ILE A 8 11.49 -10.04 -13.44
CA ILE A 8 11.58 -11.03 -12.37
C ILE A 8 12.06 -12.35 -12.98
N LEU A 9 13.16 -12.90 -12.48
CA LEU A 9 13.65 -14.22 -12.84
C LEU A 9 13.36 -15.19 -11.70
N ARG A 10 12.60 -16.26 -11.97
CA ARG A 10 12.38 -17.35 -11.04
C ARG A 10 13.38 -18.47 -11.36
N LEU A 11 14.19 -18.82 -10.39
CA LEU A 11 15.18 -19.91 -10.50
C LEU A 11 14.78 -21.03 -9.56
N PRO A 12 14.56 -22.27 -10.06
CA PRO A 12 14.37 -23.42 -9.19
C PRO A 12 15.66 -23.72 -8.43
N THR A 13 15.55 -24.15 -7.18
CA THR A 13 16.66 -24.60 -6.36
C THR A 13 16.49 -26.08 -6.03
N ASP A 14 17.53 -26.89 -6.21
CA ASP A 14 17.49 -28.34 -5.98
C ASP A 14 17.73 -28.72 -4.50
N GLY A 15 17.82 -27.75 -3.61
CA GLY A 15 18.15 -27.96 -2.21
C GLY A 15 17.06 -27.51 -1.25
N ASP A 16 17.06 -28.09 -0.06
CA ASP A 16 16.24 -27.60 1.07
C ASP A 16 16.90 -26.34 1.67
N TYR A 17 16.76 -25.24 0.95
CA TYR A 17 17.33 -23.97 1.38
C TYR A 17 16.35 -23.22 2.29
N THR A 18 16.69 -23.11 3.58
CA THR A 18 16.01 -22.21 4.52
C THR A 18 16.54 -20.77 4.45
N ARG A 19 17.66 -20.57 3.72
CA ARG A 19 18.31 -19.27 3.51
C ARG A 19 19.13 -19.28 2.23
N ILE A 20 19.31 -18.12 1.63
CA ILE A 20 20.19 -17.94 0.48
C ILE A 20 21.65 -18.09 0.96
N PRO A 21 22.50 -18.86 0.26
CA PRO A 21 23.92 -18.96 0.58
C PRO A 21 24.61 -17.60 0.60
N ALA A 22 25.46 -17.37 1.60
CA ALA A 22 26.10 -16.06 1.80
C ALA A 22 26.89 -15.57 0.57
N ALA A 23 27.53 -16.48 -0.18
CA ALA A 23 28.25 -16.14 -1.40
C ALA A 23 27.32 -15.60 -2.49
N ALA A 24 26.15 -16.23 -2.70
CA ALA A 24 25.15 -15.77 -3.67
C ALA A 24 24.52 -14.44 -3.23
N ALA A 25 24.25 -14.30 -1.94
CA ALA A 25 23.72 -13.04 -1.38
C ALA A 25 24.69 -11.86 -1.60
N ALA A 26 25.99 -12.09 -1.39
CA ALA A 26 27.02 -11.07 -1.61
C ALA A 26 27.14 -10.67 -3.11
N GLU A 27 27.01 -11.63 -4.01
CA GLU A 27 27.02 -11.38 -5.44
C GLU A 27 25.80 -10.59 -5.88
N PHE A 28 24.60 -10.95 -5.43
CA PHE A 28 23.37 -10.20 -5.72
C PHE A 28 23.46 -8.77 -5.21
N GLN A 29 23.95 -8.57 -3.98
CA GLN A 29 24.15 -7.24 -3.42
C GLN A 29 25.14 -6.41 -4.23
N GLN A 30 26.24 -6.99 -4.68
CA GLN A 30 27.23 -6.30 -5.51
C GLN A 30 26.64 -5.87 -6.86
N GLN A 31 25.74 -6.67 -7.42
CA GLN A 31 25.08 -6.38 -8.70
C GLN A 31 23.78 -5.56 -8.54
N GLN A 32 23.44 -5.15 -7.32
CA GLN A 32 22.20 -4.41 -7.01
C GLN A 32 20.92 -5.18 -7.45
N ILE A 33 20.94 -6.51 -7.28
CA ILE A 33 19.82 -7.39 -7.60
C ILE A 33 19.07 -7.70 -6.31
N ASP A 34 17.79 -7.36 -6.26
CA ASP A 34 16.89 -7.79 -5.20
C ASP A 34 16.59 -9.29 -5.35
N TYR A 35 16.53 -10.00 -4.24
CA TYR A 35 16.27 -11.44 -4.26
C TYR A 35 15.44 -11.89 -3.06
N ALA A 36 14.69 -12.95 -3.25
CA ALA A 36 13.96 -13.64 -2.18
C ALA A 36 13.91 -15.13 -2.42
N LEU A 37 14.00 -15.92 -1.35
CA LEU A 37 13.70 -17.33 -1.36
C LEU A 37 12.23 -17.52 -1.00
N ILE A 38 11.45 -18.04 -1.90
CA ILE A 38 10.01 -18.24 -1.71
C ILE A 38 9.64 -19.70 -1.98
N PRO A 39 8.60 -20.24 -1.33
CA PRO A 39 8.05 -21.54 -1.70
C PRO A 39 7.65 -21.56 -3.18
N ASP A 40 7.89 -22.69 -3.86
CA ASP A 40 7.41 -22.89 -5.24
C ASP A 40 5.93 -23.25 -5.23
N THR A 41 5.12 -22.26 -4.86
CA THR A 41 3.66 -22.40 -4.83
C THR A 41 3.08 -21.89 -6.15
N PRO A 42 2.35 -22.73 -6.90
CA PRO A 42 1.65 -22.27 -8.10
C PRO A 42 0.67 -21.14 -7.77
N PHE A 43 0.61 -20.12 -8.61
CA PHE A 43 -0.32 -18.99 -8.39
C PHE A 43 -1.77 -19.45 -8.17
N ALA A 44 -2.25 -20.38 -8.97
CA ALA A 44 -3.60 -20.96 -8.85
C ALA A 44 -3.85 -21.73 -7.53
N ALA A 45 -2.81 -22.07 -6.77
CA ALA A 45 -2.97 -22.71 -5.46
C ALA A 45 -3.23 -21.69 -4.33
N LEU A 46 -2.96 -20.41 -4.57
CA LEU A 46 -3.27 -19.34 -3.63
C LEU A 46 -4.79 -19.24 -3.44
N LYS A 47 -5.21 -18.85 -2.25
CA LYS A 47 -6.63 -18.70 -1.90
C LYS A 47 -6.99 -17.26 -1.58
N LEU A 48 -6.03 -16.50 -1.10
CA LEU A 48 -6.21 -15.13 -0.63
C LEU A 48 -4.95 -14.32 -0.95
N VAL A 49 -5.17 -13.12 -1.48
CA VAL A 49 -4.19 -12.04 -1.50
C VAL A 49 -4.63 -11.01 -0.45
N VAL A 50 -3.69 -10.59 0.37
CA VAL A 50 -3.87 -9.47 1.31
C VAL A 50 -2.93 -8.36 0.88
N SER A 51 -3.47 -7.18 0.64
CA SER A 51 -2.69 -6.01 0.21
C SER A 51 -2.91 -4.84 1.15
N ASP A 52 -1.87 -4.06 1.37
CA ASP A 52 -1.98 -2.70 1.87
C ASP A 52 -2.45 -1.77 0.75
N MET A 53 -2.86 -0.56 1.11
CA MET A 53 -3.35 0.46 0.17
C MET A 53 -2.27 1.48 -0.20
N ASP A 54 -1.92 2.34 0.75
CA ASP A 54 -1.04 3.49 0.52
C ASP A 54 0.37 3.03 0.14
N SER A 55 0.97 3.65 -0.88
CA SER A 55 2.28 3.29 -1.43
C SER A 55 2.45 1.80 -1.81
N THR A 56 1.35 1.04 -1.91
CA THR A 56 1.34 -0.39 -2.26
C THR A 56 0.36 -0.68 -3.39
N LEU A 57 -0.95 -0.66 -3.15
CA LEU A 57 -1.98 -0.81 -4.19
C LEU A 57 -2.14 0.47 -5.00
N ILE A 58 -1.92 1.60 -4.36
CA ILE A 58 -1.89 2.95 -4.95
C ILE A 58 -0.51 3.59 -4.76
N THR A 59 -0.22 4.62 -5.55
CA THR A 59 1.11 5.26 -5.59
C THR A 59 1.28 6.41 -4.61
N ILE A 60 0.26 6.74 -3.82
CA ILE A 60 0.25 7.89 -2.92
C ILE A 60 0.01 7.46 -1.47
N GLU A 61 0.30 8.39 -0.55
CA GLU A 61 -0.14 8.38 0.85
C GLU A 61 -1.36 9.30 0.97
N CYS A 62 -2.56 8.73 1.16
CA CYS A 62 -3.80 9.51 1.13
C CYS A 62 -3.82 10.64 2.16
N ILE A 63 -3.32 10.41 3.37
CA ILE A 63 -3.31 11.44 4.43
C ILE A 63 -2.39 12.61 4.06
N ASP A 64 -1.27 12.33 3.40
CA ASP A 64 -0.31 13.36 2.98
C ASP A 64 -0.89 14.22 1.85
N GLU A 65 -1.62 13.63 0.91
CA GLU A 65 -2.28 14.36 -0.17
C GLU A 65 -3.45 15.23 0.34
N ILE A 66 -4.21 14.74 1.33
CA ILE A 66 -5.23 15.55 2.01
C ILE A 66 -4.57 16.74 2.72
N ALA A 67 -3.47 16.49 3.43
CA ALA A 67 -2.71 17.51 4.15
C ALA A 67 -2.10 18.56 3.19
N ASP A 68 -1.55 18.12 2.06
CA ASP A 68 -1.01 19.02 1.02
C ASP A 68 -2.08 19.97 0.51
N SER A 69 -3.26 19.43 0.20
CA SER A 69 -4.43 20.22 -0.23
C SER A 69 -4.91 21.24 0.83
N ALA A 70 -4.65 20.94 2.11
CA ALA A 70 -5.01 21.79 3.25
C ALA A 70 -3.87 22.75 3.68
N GLY A 71 -2.68 22.67 3.06
CA GLY A 71 -1.49 23.43 3.48
C GLY A 71 -0.89 22.96 4.81
N LEU A 72 -1.10 21.68 5.17
CA LEU A 72 -0.69 21.08 6.45
C LEU A 72 0.42 20.04 6.28
N LYS A 73 1.00 19.90 5.09
CA LYS A 73 1.98 18.85 4.75
C LYS A 73 3.15 18.81 5.71
N ASP A 74 3.77 19.95 6.00
CA ASP A 74 4.94 20.02 6.88
C ASP A 74 4.62 19.55 8.30
N GLN A 75 3.44 19.88 8.82
CA GLN A 75 3.00 19.47 10.15
C GLN A 75 2.75 17.96 10.22
N ILE A 76 2.17 17.38 9.17
CA ILE A 76 1.96 15.94 9.06
C ILE A 76 3.30 15.21 8.97
N ALA A 77 4.23 15.71 8.14
CA ALA A 77 5.56 15.13 7.98
C ALA A 77 6.34 15.09 9.31
N GLU A 78 6.28 16.15 10.13
CA GLU A 78 6.90 16.19 11.46
C GLU A 78 6.36 15.08 12.38
N ILE A 79 5.05 14.87 12.42
CA ILE A 79 4.44 13.81 13.24
C ILE A 79 4.86 12.42 12.72
N THR A 80 4.91 12.25 11.41
CA THR A 80 5.34 10.99 10.78
C THR A 80 6.80 10.69 11.13
N GLU A 81 7.69 11.67 11.07
CA GLU A 81 9.09 11.50 11.43
C GLU A 81 9.26 11.09 12.89
N ARG A 82 8.55 11.73 13.81
CA ARG A 82 8.56 11.37 15.25
C ARG A 82 8.08 9.94 15.49
N ALA A 83 7.08 9.48 14.74
CA ALA A 83 6.62 8.11 14.80
C ALA A 83 7.70 7.14 14.28
N MET A 84 8.39 7.47 13.17
CA MET A 84 9.49 6.67 12.65
C MET A 84 10.69 6.58 13.60
N GLN A 85 10.90 7.62 14.42
CA GLN A 85 11.91 7.63 15.49
C GLN A 85 11.49 6.85 16.75
N GLY A 86 10.25 6.33 16.77
CA GLY A 86 9.72 5.55 17.89
C GLY A 86 9.20 6.39 19.06
N GLU A 87 9.02 7.70 18.90
CA GLU A 87 8.46 8.60 19.92
C GLU A 87 6.94 8.44 20.04
N LEU A 88 6.28 8.01 18.98
CA LEU A 88 4.84 7.78 18.91
C LEU A 88 4.56 6.37 18.43
N ASP A 89 3.57 5.71 19.01
CA ASP A 89 3.02 4.49 18.44
C ASP A 89 2.10 4.81 17.23
N PHE A 90 1.66 3.77 16.51
CA PHE A 90 0.81 3.93 15.33
C PHE A 90 -0.48 4.69 15.63
N GLU A 91 -1.18 4.35 16.73
CA GLU A 91 -2.46 4.97 17.09
C GLU A 91 -2.26 6.45 17.45
N GLN A 92 -1.25 6.77 18.25
CA GLN A 92 -0.90 8.14 18.62
C GLN A 92 -0.58 8.98 17.38
N SER A 93 0.27 8.46 16.50
CA SER A 93 0.64 9.13 15.26
C SER A 93 -0.57 9.38 14.35
N LEU A 94 -1.43 8.36 14.14
CA LEU A 94 -2.63 8.49 13.34
C LEU A 94 -3.58 9.54 13.92
N ARG A 95 -3.84 9.49 15.23
CA ARG A 95 -4.73 10.46 15.90
C ARG A 95 -4.21 11.88 15.81
N HIS A 96 -2.91 12.11 15.99
CA HIS A 96 -2.31 13.44 15.86
C HIS A 96 -2.44 13.97 14.43
N ARG A 97 -2.16 13.15 13.42
CA ARG A 97 -2.26 13.55 12.00
C ARG A 97 -3.71 13.86 11.61
N VAL A 98 -4.66 13.01 12.02
CA VAL A 98 -6.09 13.23 11.74
C VAL A 98 -6.63 14.47 12.46
N ALA A 99 -6.19 14.74 13.69
CA ALA A 99 -6.59 15.94 14.43
C ALA A 99 -6.22 17.24 13.71
N LEU A 100 -5.13 17.27 12.94
CA LEU A 100 -4.76 18.41 12.11
C LEU A 100 -5.73 18.64 10.95
N LEU A 101 -6.41 17.61 10.48
CA LEU A 101 -7.37 17.68 9.40
C LEU A 101 -8.77 18.16 9.87
N LYS A 102 -8.95 18.35 11.17
CA LYS A 102 -10.22 18.81 11.73
C LYS A 102 -10.68 20.12 11.10
N GLY A 103 -11.95 20.15 10.69
CA GLY A 103 -12.58 21.30 10.05
C GLY A 103 -12.34 21.39 8.54
N GLN A 104 -11.50 20.53 7.97
CA GLN A 104 -11.32 20.47 6.52
C GLN A 104 -12.60 19.97 5.84
N PRO A 105 -12.95 20.50 4.67
CA PRO A 105 -14.16 20.11 3.97
C PRO A 105 -14.04 18.69 3.41
N GLU A 106 -15.12 17.91 3.50
CA GLU A 106 -15.19 16.52 3.02
C GLU A 106 -14.83 16.36 1.54
N ASN A 107 -15.13 17.38 0.70
CA ASN A 107 -14.83 17.30 -0.72
C ASN A 107 -13.33 17.17 -1.04
N GLN A 108 -12.42 17.51 -0.12
CA GLN A 108 -11.00 17.24 -0.30
C GLN A 108 -10.69 15.76 -0.46
N LEU A 109 -11.47 14.87 0.18
CA LEU A 109 -11.31 13.43 0.01
C LEU A 109 -11.63 13.01 -1.43
N ALA A 110 -12.67 13.63 -2.04
CA ALA A 110 -13.02 13.40 -3.44
C ALA A 110 -11.92 13.91 -4.38
N GLU A 111 -11.41 15.12 -4.14
CA GLU A 111 -10.30 15.70 -4.93
C GLU A 111 -9.06 14.79 -4.94
N VAL A 112 -8.68 14.26 -3.79
CA VAL A 112 -7.55 13.32 -3.70
C VAL A 112 -7.86 12.03 -4.46
N TYR A 113 -9.06 11.45 -4.28
CA TYR A 113 -9.42 10.21 -4.95
C TYR A 113 -9.47 10.36 -6.47
N GLU A 114 -10.05 11.44 -6.98
CA GLU A 114 -10.31 11.65 -8.40
C GLU A 114 -9.09 12.17 -9.17
N HIS A 115 -8.25 12.98 -8.52
CA HIS A 115 -7.19 13.72 -9.21
C HIS A 115 -5.76 13.35 -8.80
N LYS A 116 -5.57 12.67 -7.67
CA LYS A 116 -4.25 12.32 -7.15
C LYS A 116 -4.01 10.82 -7.11
N LEU A 117 -5.06 10.02 -6.83
CA LEU A 117 -4.92 8.59 -6.66
C LEU A 117 -4.69 7.87 -7.99
N ALA A 118 -3.55 7.20 -8.09
CA ALA A 118 -3.25 6.29 -9.19
C ALA A 118 -2.93 4.90 -8.64
N LEU A 119 -3.36 3.86 -9.37
CA LEU A 119 -2.99 2.49 -9.03
C LEU A 119 -1.50 2.26 -9.29
N ALA A 120 -0.87 1.44 -8.46
CA ALA A 120 0.47 0.95 -8.70
C ALA A 120 0.52 0.18 -10.04
N GLN A 121 1.68 0.24 -10.70
CA GLN A 121 1.86 -0.40 -12.00
C GLN A 121 1.58 -1.91 -11.91
N GLY A 122 0.71 -2.43 -12.76
CA GLY A 122 0.33 -3.85 -12.80
C GLY A 122 -0.70 -4.27 -11.75
N ALA A 123 -1.14 -3.38 -10.85
CA ALA A 123 -2.09 -3.73 -9.79
C ALA A 123 -3.44 -4.22 -10.32
N GLU A 124 -3.96 -3.54 -11.33
CA GLU A 124 -5.26 -3.90 -11.92
C GLU A 124 -5.20 -5.26 -12.64
N GLU A 125 -4.13 -5.50 -13.41
CA GLU A 125 -3.90 -6.78 -14.08
C GLU A 125 -3.75 -7.91 -13.06
N PHE A 126 -2.97 -7.69 -12.00
CA PHE A 126 -2.76 -8.68 -10.94
C PHE A 126 -4.07 -9.05 -10.23
N ILE A 127 -4.91 -8.07 -9.90
CA ILE A 127 -6.22 -8.30 -9.27
C ILE A 127 -7.11 -9.10 -10.21
N ARG A 128 -7.18 -8.72 -11.48
CA ARG A 128 -7.98 -9.43 -12.49
C ARG A 128 -7.52 -10.89 -12.66
N ASP A 129 -6.21 -11.12 -12.70
CA ASP A 129 -5.65 -12.47 -12.81
C ASP A 129 -5.95 -13.29 -11.55
N ALA A 130 -5.84 -12.70 -10.35
CA ALA A 130 -6.22 -13.36 -9.11
C ALA A 130 -7.69 -13.77 -9.11
N GLN A 131 -8.59 -12.88 -9.51
CA GLN A 131 -10.03 -13.14 -9.63
C GLN A 131 -10.33 -14.24 -10.66
N ALA A 132 -9.66 -14.24 -11.81
CA ALA A 132 -9.82 -15.28 -12.82
C ALA A 132 -9.43 -16.68 -12.32
N HIS A 133 -8.51 -16.76 -11.34
CA HIS A 133 -8.13 -18.00 -10.67
C HIS A 133 -8.95 -18.32 -9.42
N GLY A 134 -9.99 -17.53 -9.12
CA GLY A 134 -10.82 -17.70 -7.93
C GLY A 134 -10.13 -17.35 -6.62
N ILE A 135 -9.03 -16.61 -6.68
CA ILE A 135 -8.29 -16.12 -5.53
C ILE A 135 -9.02 -14.90 -4.96
N LYS A 136 -9.27 -14.91 -3.66
CA LYS A 136 -9.92 -13.81 -2.95
C LYS A 136 -8.95 -12.66 -2.72
N PHE A 137 -9.46 -11.43 -2.70
CA PHE A 137 -8.64 -10.25 -2.48
C PHE A 137 -9.15 -9.42 -1.29
N LEU A 138 -8.27 -9.19 -0.33
CA LEU A 138 -8.51 -8.41 0.89
C LEU A 138 -7.60 -7.17 0.89
N LEU A 139 -8.19 -5.99 0.94
CA LEU A 139 -7.50 -4.73 1.15
C LEU A 139 -7.54 -4.36 2.63
N VAL A 140 -6.39 -4.17 3.26
CA VAL A 140 -6.26 -3.73 4.66
C VAL A 140 -5.35 -2.52 4.71
N SER A 141 -5.83 -1.42 5.27
CA SER A 141 -5.07 -0.16 5.29
C SER A 141 -5.12 0.53 6.64
N GLY A 142 -4.00 1.15 7.00
CA GLY A 142 -3.93 2.13 8.07
C GLY A 142 -4.59 3.48 7.72
N GLY A 143 -4.97 3.68 6.45
CA GLY A 143 -5.67 4.86 5.96
C GLY A 143 -7.18 4.83 6.25
N PHE A 144 -8.01 5.27 5.29
CA PHE A 144 -9.42 5.59 5.54
C PHE A 144 -10.37 4.82 4.64
N THR A 145 -11.54 4.44 5.20
CA THR A 145 -12.63 3.73 4.52
C THR A 145 -13.16 4.50 3.31
N TYR A 146 -13.04 5.83 3.29
CA TYR A 146 -13.41 6.65 2.15
C TYR A 146 -12.73 6.18 0.85
N PHE A 147 -11.44 5.82 0.92
CA PHE A 147 -10.66 5.37 -0.22
C PHE A 147 -10.81 3.86 -0.44
N THR A 148 -10.69 3.05 0.63
CA THR A 148 -10.70 1.59 0.49
C THR A 148 -12.03 1.04 -0.03
N GLU A 149 -13.19 1.61 0.37
CA GLU A 149 -14.48 1.18 -0.14
C GLU A 149 -14.71 1.57 -1.61
N ARG A 150 -14.18 2.72 -2.05
CA ARG A 150 -14.21 3.13 -3.45
C ARG A 150 -13.31 2.24 -4.31
N LEU A 151 -12.10 1.94 -3.85
CA LEU A 151 -11.19 1.00 -4.51
C LEU A 151 -11.79 -0.40 -4.57
N LYS A 152 -12.38 -0.88 -3.48
CA LYS A 152 -13.08 -2.16 -3.44
C LYS A 152 -14.15 -2.24 -4.52
N THR A 153 -14.98 -1.22 -4.63
CA THR A 153 -16.04 -1.16 -5.65
C THR A 153 -15.45 -1.08 -7.07
N ARG A 154 -14.46 -0.23 -7.29
CA ARG A 154 -13.81 -0.03 -8.59
C ARG A 154 -13.12 -1.28 -9.10
N LEU A 155 -12.43 -2.02 -8.21
CA LEU A 155 -11.59 -3.16 -8.55
C LEU A 155 -12.27 -4.52 -8.30
N GLY A 156 -13.51 -4.52 -7.76
CA GLY A 156 -14.25 -5.74 -7.48
C GLY A 156 -13.63 -6.60 -6.37
N LEU A 157 -13.01 -5.98 -5.35
CA LEU A 157 -12.36 -6.69 -4.25
C LEU A 157 -13.39 -7.36 -3.34
N ASP A 158 -13.01 -8.48 -2.72
CA ASP A 158 -13.92 -9.21 -1.81
C ASP A 158 -14.13 -8.45 -0.50
N TRP A 159 -13.06 -7.91 0.09
CA TRP A 159 -13.12 -7.20 1.36
C TRP A 159 -12.18 -5.99 1.38
N ALA A 160 -12.55 -4.99 2.18
CA ALA A 160 -11.71 -3.85 2.51
C ALA A 160 -11.90 -3.44 3.97
N PHE A 161 -10.82 -3.15 4.67
CA PHE A 161 -10.82 -2.66 6.04
C PHE A 161 -9.86 -1.48 6.19
N ALA A 162 -10.31 -0.44 6.87
CA ALA A 162 -9.52 0.74 7.18
C ALA A 162 -10.13 1.51 8.36
N ASN A 163 -9.50 2.60 8.78
CA ASN A 163 -10.07 3.49 9.79
C ASN A 163 -11.18 4.36 9.18
N GLN A 164 -12.14 4.74 9.98
CA GLN A 164 -13.22 5.61 9.57
C GLN A 164 -12.98 7.05 10.02
N LEU A 165 -13.05 8.00 9.10
CA LEU A 165 -13.09 9.42 9.42
C LEU A 165 -14.50 9.80 9.86
N GLU A 166 -14.60 10.55 10.94
CA GLU A 166 -15.86 11.16 11.35
C GLU A 166 -16.09 12.45 10.56
N ILE A 167 -17.30 12.58 9.99
CA ILE A 167 -17.70 13.72 9.20
C ILE A 167 -19.02 14.26 9.76
N ALA A 168 -19.07 15.55 10.03
CA ALA A 168 -20.28 16.27 10.41
C ALA A 168 -20.38 17.57 9.62
N ASP A 169 -21.57 17.88 9.13
CA ASP A 169 -21.87 19.10 8.36
C ASP A 169 -20.90 19.32 7.17
N GLY A 170 -20.49 18.21 6.50
CA GLY A 170 -19.57 18.25 5.36
C GLY A 170 -18.13 18.56 5.72
N LYS A 171 -17.72 18.39 6.97
CA LYS A 171 -16.36 18.62 7.47
C LYS A 171 -15.87 17.46 8.31
N LEU A 172 -14.56 17.23 8.28
CA LEU A 172 -13.86 16.34 9.18
C LEU A 172 -13.95 16.86 10.63
N THR A 173 -14.17 15.98 11.62
CA THR A 173 -14.38 16.36 13.02
C THR A 173 -13.19 16.04 13.92
#